data_a5b8d347678cf99c8095842fdbd9e4a6
#
_entry.id   a5b8d347678cf99c8095842fdbd9e4a6
#
_cell.length_a   1.000
_cell.length_b   1.000
_cell.length_c   1.000
_cell.angle_alpha   90.00
_cell.angle_beta   90.00
_cell.angle_gamma   90.00
#
_symmetry.space_group_name_H-M   'P 1'
#
loop_
_entity.id
_entity.type
_entity.pdbx_description
1 polymer ?
#
loop_
_entity_poly.entity_id
_entity_poly.type
_entity_poly.pdbx_seq_one_letter_code
_entity_poly.pdbx_strand_id
1 'polypeptide(L)'
;MPVLLDPQGHADVRLIRFFRRSRYAALARSTREAYALDLRLFLNFLALRETRWDEASSDDLADFEQWRRRDPSNPARIGGARWNRALAALRLFYDWAAQQRLISGNPVVTRSVQLPGGATADSPVLKAKDVRTSNVKWLTLRAYQTWRNVGLLGYGIDGLPEKNWRGRNDGRNAAFADYLVTSGLRRRECGSLLLIELPDDSAGQRYHMGRVAGAVAKRAERYYWVKDSAVRATQTYVATTRKDAVRRARCAGRYEALSQRWLVSKISNRGVLTWTTLAGEVYTAPLSALGPRERGLLYRESPDGGGIEPLSLWVTDAGMPMDFHCWGTIFDQASRRCAALGKPIRCTPHMLRHSFALHMLVALQYAFDRRMGLTPQERRHYRLVFGDVWTMVKDLLGHRSVETTKAVYLEPVTGLQVDHLLNGRDTDEVDDLLTRLADRSGLVIDDREAVAP
;
A
#
# COMPACT_ATOMS: atom_id res chain seq x y z
N MET A 1 9.95 -11.80 17.31
CA MET A 1 8.88 -11.72 18.34
C MET A 1 9.15 -10.48 19.17
N PRO A 2 8.15 -9.64 19.50
CA PRO A 2 8.36 -8.52 20.42
C PRO A 2 8.62 -9.05 21.85
N VAL A 3 9.46 -8.34 22.58
CA VAL A 3 9.69 -8.50 24.02
C VAL A 3 9.46 -7.13 24.64
N LEU A 4 8.56 -7.05 25.62
CA LEU A 4 8.33 -5.84 26.39
C LEU A 4 9.10 -5.96 27.69
N LEU A 5 9.85 -4.91 28.01
CA LEU A 5 10.60 -4.79 29.24
C LEU A 5 9.97 -3.71 30.11
N ASP A 6 10.01 -3.91 31.42
CA ASP A 6 9.66 -2.87 32.39
C ASP A 6 10.73 -1.77 32.42
N PRO A 7 10.53 -0.67 33.18
CA PRO A 7 11.52 0.40 33.31
C PRO A 7 12.89 -0.08 33.88
N GLN A 8 12.91 -1.21 34.57
CA GLN A 8 14.11 -1.81 35.16
C GLN A 8 14.79 -2.81 34.20
N GLY A 9 14.21 -3.04 33.02
CA GLY A 9 14.74 -3.96 32.01
C GLY A 9 14.34 -5.42 32.19
N HIS A 10 13.41 -5.74 33.06
CA HIS A 10 12.93 -7.10 33.27
C HIS A 10 11.79 -7.44 32.29
N ALA A 11 11.73 -8.70 31.89
CA ALA A 11 10.68 -9.21 31.01
C ALA A 11 9.62 -9.98 31.81
N ASP A 12 8.35 -9.62 31.66
CA ASP A 12 7.26 -10.45 32.19
C ASP A 12 7.04 -11.67 31.29
N VAL A 13 7.27 -12.86 31.85
CA VAL A 13 7.08 -14.15 31.14
C VAL A 13 5.64 -14.32 30.62
N ARG A 14 4.64 -13.76 31.31
CA ARG A 14 3.22 -13.82 30.90
C ARG A 14 3.02 -13.05 29.60
N LEU A 15 3.62 -11.85 29.45
CA LEU A 15 3.60 -11.07 28.19
C LEU A 15 4.29 -11.81 27.05
N ILE A 16 5.43 -12.49 27.33
CA ILE A 16 6.12 -13.32 26.33
C ILE A 16 5.20 -14.47 25.87
N ARG A 17 4.46 -15.10 26.77
CA ARG A 17 3.49 -16.15 26.42
C ARG A 17 2.37 -15.63 25.52
N PHE A 18 1.86 -14.41 25.75
CA PHE A 18 0.89 -13.78 24.87
C PHE A 18 1.43 -13.61 23.45
N PHE A 19 2.64 -13.10 23.29
CA PHE A 19 3.24 -12.88 21.97
C PHE A 19 3.59 -14.18 21.23
N ARG A 20 3.84 -15.26 21.93
CA ARG A 20 4.15 -16.58 21.35
C ARG A 20 2.93 -17.38 20.93
N ARG A 21 1.88 -17.29 21.70
CA ARG A 21 0.64 -18.08 21.52
C ARG A 21 -0.49 -17.16 21.10
N SER A 22 -1.62 -17.72 20.79
CA SER A 22 -2.82 -16.98 20.54
C SER A 22 -2.99 -16.47 19.10
N ARG A 23 -4.12 -15.87 18.91
CA ARG A 23 -4.50 -15.14 17.71
C ARG A 23 -3.49 -14.05 17.33
N TYR A 24 -2.66 -13.55 18.29
CA TYR A 24 -1.60 -12.58 18.00
C TYR A 24 -0.55 -13.15 17.03
N ALA A 25 -0.06 -14.37 17.25
CA ALA A 25 0.94 -14.99 16.40
C ALA A 25 0.46 -15.21 14.96
N ALA A 26 -0.85 -15.41 14.78
CA ALA A 26 -1.48 -15.56 13.47
C ALA A 26 -1.66 -14.25 12.69
N LEU A 27 -1.48 -13.08 13.34
CA LEU A 27 -1.61 -11.79 12.70
C LEU A 27 -0.47 -11.52 11.72
N ALA A 28 -0.74 -10.70 10.69
CA ALA A 28 0.31 -10.19 9.81
C ALA A 28 1.39 -9.44 10.60
N ARG A 29 2.65 -9.53 10.16
CA ARG A 29 3.80 -8.94 10.85
C ARG A 29 3.60 -7.47 11.22
N SER A 30 3.16 -6.64 10.25
CA SER A 30 2.89 -5.21 10.49
C SER A 30 1.80 -4.96 11.55
N THR A 31 0.79 -5.81 11.60
CA THR A 31 -0.26 -5.75 12.64
C THR A 31 0.32 -6.12 14.00
N ARG A 32 1.15 -7.16 14.06
CA ARG A 32 1.84 -7.55 15.30
C ARG A 32 2.72 -6.44 15.85
N GLU A 33 3.52 -5.80 14.98
CA GLU A 33 4.37 -4.67 15.34
C GLU A 33 3.54 -3.48 15.86
N ALA A 34 2.45 -3.13 15.16
CA ALA A 34 1.56 -2.06 15.59
C ALA A 34 0.86 -2.37 16.93
N TYR A 35 0.38 -3.59 17.12
CA TYR A 35 -0.27 -4.01 18.36
C TYR A 35 0.70 -4.05 19.54
N ALA A 36 1.94 -4.51 19.31
CA ALA A 36 2.97 -4.48 20.36
C ALA A 36 3.30 -3.04 20.81
N LEU A 37 3.34 -2.09 19.86
CA LEU A 37 3.54 -0.67 20.19
C LEU A 37 2.34 -0.06 20.93
N ASP A 38 1.12 -0.40 20.53
CA ASP A 38 -0.09 0.06 21.21
C ASP A 38 -0.16 -0.49 22.65
N LEU A 39 0.15 -1.78 22.84
CA LEU A 39 0.27 -2.41 24.16
C LEU A 39 1.35 -1.75 25.01
N ARG A 40 2.55 -1.54 24.47
CA ARG A 40 3.64 -0.86 25.18
C ARG A 40 3.21 0.50 25.71
N LEU A 41 2.48 1.27 24.90
CA LEU A 41 2.00 2.59 25.32
C LEU A 41 1.02 2.52 26.48
N PHE A 42 0.12 1.54 26.47
CA PHE A 42 -0.82 1.36 27.57
C PHE A 42 -0.11 0.87 28.85
N LEU A 43 0.79 -0.09 28.73
CA LEU A 43 1.57 -0.57 29.88
C LEU A 43 2.45 0.53 30.51
N ASN A 44 3.04 1.39 29.68
CA ASN A 44 3.76 2.57 30.18
C ASN A 44 2.82 3.57 30.88
N PHE A 45 1.61 3.77 30.36
CA PHE A 45 0.61 4.62 31.00
C PHE A 45 0.22 4.09 32.39
N LEU A 46 -0.01 2.78 32.51
CA LEU A 46 -0.28 2.14 33.78
C LEU A 46 0.90 2.23 34.74
N ALA A 47 2.12 1.98 34.28
CA ALA A 47 3.33 2.07 35.10
C ALA A 47 3.54 3.47 35.68
N LEU A 48 3.24 4.54 34.95
CA LEU A 48 3.28 5.91 35.46
C LEU A 48 2.22 6.20 36.53
N ARG A 49 1.21 5.36 36.66
CA ARG A 49 0.14 5.41 37.67
C ARG A 49 0.32 4.36 38.75
N GLU A 50 1.48 3.70 38.77
CA GLU A 50 1.82 2.63 39.70
C GLU A 50 0.85 1.44 39.67
N THR A 51 0.12 1.28 38.55
CA THR A 51 -0.87 0.24 38.33
C THR A 51 -0.25 -0.91 37.52
N ARG A 52 -0.43 -2.13 37.99
CA ARG A 52 0.00 -3.31 37.25
C ARG A 52 -1.01 -3.65 36.16
N TRP A 53 -0.53 -4.23 35.06
CA TRP A 53 -1.40 -4.56 33.91
C TRP A 53 -2.46 -5.63 34.26
N ASP A 54 -2.18 -6.50 35.22
CA ASP A 54 -3.10 -7.55 35.70
C ASP A 54 -4.12 -7.03 36.74
N GLU A 55 -3.97 -5.80 37.19
CA GLU A 55 -4.87 -5.10 38.09
C GLU A 55 -5.65 -3.98 37.39
N ALA A 56 -5.38 -3.73 36.10
CA ALA A 56 -6.00 -2.67 35.34
C ALA A 56 -7.52 -2.80 35.29
N SER A 57 -8.22 -1.69 35.51
CA SER A 57 -9.67 -1.56 35.51
C SER A 57 -10.22 -0.96 34.21
N SER A 58 -11.53 -0.95 34.06
CA SER A 58 -12.23 -0.23 32.98
C SER A 58 -11.99 1.29 33.05
N ASP A 59 -11.80 1.83 34.25
CA ASP A 59 -11.57 3.26 34.44
C ASP A 59 -10.15 3.64 34.00
N ASP A 60 -9.14 2.81 34.25
CA ASP A 60 -7.79 3.00 33.72
C ASP A 60 -7.79 3.03 32.19
N LEU A 61 -8.61 2.21 31.57
CA LEU A 61 -8.74 2.19 30.11
C LEU A 61 -9.47 3.44 29.58
N ALA A 62 -10.47 3.94 30.31
CA ALA A 62 -11.16 5.19 29.99
C ALA A 62 -10.25 6.41 30.15
N ASP A 63 -9.45 6.46 31.20
CA ASP A 63 -8.42 7.47 31.44
C ASP A 63 -7.35 7.46 30.33
N PHE A 64 -6.93 6.26 29.90
CA PHE A 64 -6.00 6.12 28.78
C PHE A 64 -6.61 6.63 27.47
N GLU A 65 -7.90 6.37 27.19
CA GLU A 65 -8.63 6.92 26.04
C GLU A 65 -8.65 8.45 26.11
N GLN A 66 -9.01 9.01 27.25
CA GLN A 66 -9.07 10.45 27.48
C GLN A 66 -7.68 11.08 27.20
N TRP A 67 -6.62 10.55 27.81
CA TRP A 67 -5.26 11.04 27.61
C TRP A 67 -4.80 10.93 26.15
N ARG A 68 -5.07 9.79 25.51
CA ARG A 68 -4.62 9.56 24.12
C ARG A 68 -5.36 10.40 23.09
N ARG A 69 -6.60 10.77 23.34
CA ARG A 69 -7.44 11.40 22.33
C ARG A 69 -7.76 12.86 22.61
N ARG A 70 -7.90 13.23 23.86
CA ARG A 70 -8.52 14.51 24.23
C ARG A 70 -7.65 15.42 25.09
N ASP A 71 -6.79 14.86 25.91
CA ASP A 71 -5.97 15.64 26.83
C ASP A 71 -5.06 16.62 26.07
N PRO A 72 -5.21 17.95 26.29
CA PRO A 72 -4.37 18.97 25.65
C PRO A 72 -2.88 18.84 25.97
N SER A 73 -2.53 18.27 27.13
CA SER A 73 -1.14 18.06 27.56
C SER A 73 -0.43 17.01 26.73
N ASN A 74 -1.15 16.13 26.02
CA ASN A 74 -0.56 15.11 25.16
C ASN A 74 -0.33 15.66 23.74
N PRO A 75 0.92 15.95 23.34
CA PRO A 75 1.23 16.44 21.99
C PRO A 75 1.02 15.36 20.90
N ALA A 76 0.94 14.09 21.30
CA ALA A 76 0.80 12.94 20.42
C ALA A 76 -0.64 12.36 20.41
N ARG A 77 -1.65 13.23 20.50
CA ARG A 77 -3.06 12.82 20.42
C ARG A 77 -3.37 12.10 19.12
N ILE A 78 -4.32 11.18 19.17
CA ILE A 78 -4.71 10.34 18.04
C ILE A 78 -6.20 10.46 17.72
N GLY A 79 -6.56 10.30 16.44
CA GLY A 79 -7.96 10.22 16.01
C GLY A 79 -8.59 8.84 16.26
N GLY A 80 -9.92 8.78 16.10
CA GLY A 80 -10.73 7.59 16.39
C GLY A 80 -10.29 6.31 15.70
N ALA A 81 -9.85 6.37 14.45
CA ALA A 81 -9.39 5.18 13.72
C ALA A 81 -8.14 4.54 14.36
N ARG A 82 -7.19 5.36 14.82
CA ARG A 82 -5.97 4.89 15.47
C ARG A 82 -6.25 4.37 16.88
N TRP A 83 -7.19 5.03 17.58
CA TRP A 83 -7.71 4.55 18.85
C TRP A 83 -8.37 3.17 18.71
N ASN A 84 -9.28 3.00 17.77
CA ASN A 84 -9.96 1.71 17.55
C ASN A 84 -8.99 0.57 17.24
N ARG A 85 -7.84 0.86 16.60
CA ARG A 85 -6.77 -0.13 16.43
C ARG A 85 -6.10 -0.47 17.78
N ALA A 86 -5.78 0.54 18.58
CA ALA A 86 -5.20 0.33 19.92
C ALA A 86 -6.16 -0.48 20.80
N LEU A 87 -7.44 -0.11 20.81
CA LEU A 87 -8.49 -0.83 21.55
C LEU A 87 -8.62 -2.28 21.10
N ALA A 88 -8.47 -2.57 19.79
CA ALA A 88 -8.47 -3.95 19.29
C ALA A 88 -7.24 -4.74 19.77
N ALA A 89 -6.07 -4.10 19.90
CA ALA A 89 -4.88 -4.73 20.46
C ALA A 89 -5.07 -5.05 21.95
N LEU A 90 -5.62 -4.10 22.72
CA LEU A 90 -5.92 -4.26 24.15
C LEU A 90 -6.96 -5.34 24.37
N ARG A 91 -8.03 -5.35 23.58
CA ARG A 91 -9.05 -6.41 23.63
C ARG A 91 -8.45 -7.78 23.38
N LEU A 92 -7.62 -7.94 22.35
CA LEU A 92 -6.97 -9.22 22.05
C LEU A 92 -6.10 -9.70 23.21
N PHE A 93 -5.41 -8.77 23.88
CA PHE A 93 -4.54 -9.05 25.01
C PHE A 93 -5.36 -9.44 26.26
N TYR A 94 -6.34 -8.64 26.65
CA TYR A 94 -7.13 -8.86 27.85
C TYR A 94 -8.11 -10.04 27.73
N ASP A 95 -8.67 -10.30 26.55
CA ASP A 95 -9.43 -11.52 26.28
C ASP A 95 -8.57 -12.79 26.49
N TRP A 96 -7.30 -12.73 26.04
CA TRP A 96 -6.35 -13.81 26.30
C TRP A 96 -6.00 -13.91 27.78
N ALA A 97 -5.74 -12.80 28.48
CA ALA A 97 -5.40 -12.80 29.90
C ALA A 97 -6.54 -13.36 30.76
N ALA A 98 -7.79 -13.00 30.43
CA ALA A 98 -8.98 -13.56 31.09
C ALA A 98 -9.11 -15.07 30.85
N GLN A 99 -8.92 -15.54 29.61
CA GLN A 99 -8.92 -16.97 29.27
C GLN A 99 -7.84 -17.76 30.02
N GLN A 100 -6.69 -17.14 30.30
CA GLN A 100 -5.60 -17.74 31.08
C GLN A 100 -5.79 -17.57 32.60
N ARG A 101 -6.88 -16.95 33.06
CA ARG A 101 -7.15 -16.63 34.47
C ARG A 101 -6.03 -15.81 35.14
N LEU A 102 -5.41 -14.92 34.38
CA LEU A 102 -4.34 -14.03 34.86
C LEU A 102 -4.88 -12.73 35.46
N ILE A 103 -6.15 -12.43 35.22
CA ILE A 103 -6.86 -11.23 35.67
C ILE A 103 -8.22 -11.63 36.26
N SER A 104 -8.70 -10.86 37.24
CA SER A 104 -10.00 -11.05 37.86
C SER A 104 -11.16 -10.48 37.03
N GLY A 105 -10.92 -9.42 36.26
CA GLY A 105 -11.89 -8.77 35.37
C GLY A 105 -11.25 -8.27 34.08
N ASN A 106 -12.02 -8.26 32.99
CA ASN A 106 -11.52 -7.72 31.71
C ASN A 106 -11.79 -6.20 31.66
N PRO A 107 -10.78 -5.33 31.62
CA PRO A 107 -10.96 -3.89 31.54
C PRO A 107 -11.62 -3.45 30.21
N VAL A 108 -11.61 -4.28 29.18
CA VAL A 108 -12.26 -3.97 27.90
C VAL A 108 -13.73 -4.39 27.94
N VAL A 109 -14.55 -3.52 28.52
CA VAL A 109 -16.01 -3.72 28.56
C VAL A 109 -16.59 -3.72 27.16
N THR A 110 -17.44 -4.73 26.87
CA THR A 110 -18.15 -4.85 25.59
C THR A 110 -19.66 -4.73 25.77
N ARG A 111 -20.35 -4.33 24.71
CA ARG A 111 -21.80 -4.34 24.60
C ARG A 111 -22.21 -5.09 23.34
N SER A 112 -23.35 -5.74 23.39
CA SER A 112 -23.95 -6.37 22.22
C SER A 112 -24.50 -5.33 21.27
N VAL A 113 -24.18 -5.43 19.99
CA VAL A 113 -24.61 -4.52 18.91
C VAL A 113 -25.21 -5.36 17.79
N GLN A 114 -26.38 -4.98 17.31
CA GLN A 114 -26.99 -5.59 16.13
C GLN A 114 -26.21 -5.16 14.88
N LEU A 115 -25.88 -6.13 14.04
CA LEU A 115 -25.29 -5.91 12.73
C LEU A 115 -26.37 -5.86 11.64
N PRO A 116 -26.11 -5.20 10.50
CA PRO A 116 -26.96 -5.32 9.32
C PRO A 116 -27.12 -6.81 8.96
N GLY A 117 -28.37 -7.30 8.88
CA GLY A 117 -28.66 -8.72 8.66
C GLY A 117 -29.08 -9.49 9.92
N GLY A 118 -29.29 -8.81 11.08
CA GLY A 118 -29.87 -9.37 12.30
C GLY A 118 -28.90 -10.13 13.21
N ALA A 119 -27.64 -10.33 12.82
CA ALA A 119 -26.63 -10.93 13.68
C ALA A 119 -26.19 -9.96 14.78
N THR A 120 -25.90 -10.49 15.99
CA THR A 120 -25.32 -9.70 17.08
C THR A 120 -23.81 -9.89 17.17
N ALA A 121 -23.10 -8.84 17.55
CA ALA A 121 -21.67 -8.88 17.80
C ALA A 121 -21.29 -8.01 19.01
N ASP A 122 -20.30 -8.46 19.78
CA ASP A 122 -19.77 -7.69 20.88
C ASP A 122 -18.84 -6.60 20.40
N SER A 123 -19.14 -5.37 20.78
CA SER A 123 -18.35 -4.19 20.44
C SER A 123 -17.87 -3.50 21.73
N PRO A 124 -16.57 -3.13 21.83
CA PRO A 124 -16.08 -2.38 22.98
C PRO A 124 -16.85 -1.07 23.18
N VAL A 125 -17.18 -0.77 24.44
CA VAL A 125 -17.93 0.45 24.83
C VAL A 125 -17.15 1.72 24.43
N LEU A 126 -15.82 1.72 24.62
CA LEU A 126 -14.93 2.83 24.30
C LEU A 126 -14.57 2.93 22.81
N LYS A 127 -15.25 2.20 21.94
CA LYS A 127 -15.03 2.30 20.49
C LYS A 127 -15.42 3.69 20.00
N ALA A 128 -14.45 4.39 19.40
CA ALA A 128 -14.66 5.70 18.82
C ALA A 128 -15.62 5.65 17.63
N LYS A 129 -16.58 6.58 17.60
CA LYS A 129 -17.56 6.75 16.51
C LYS A 129 -17.14 7.78 15.48
N ASP A 130 -16.26 8.69 15.84
CA ASP A 130 -15.70 9.77 15.01
C ASP A 130 -14.63 9.26 14.01
N VAL A 131 -14.86 8.09 13.47
CA VAL A 131 -14.00 7.50 12.44
C VAL A 131 -14.55 7.93 11.08
N ARG A 132 -13.83 8.77 10.36
CA ARG A 132 -14.17 9.07 8.97
C ARG A 132 -14.15 7.79 8.15
N THR A 133 -15.22 7.50 7.45
CA THR A 133 -15.36 6.33 6.59
C THR A 133 -14.40 6.37 5.41
N SER A 134 -14.08 7.57 4.92
CA SER A 134 -13.16 7.77 3.81
C SER A 134 -12.34 9.05 4.05
N ASN A 135 -11.01 8.94 3.93
CA ASN A 135 -10.09 10.08 3.84
C ASN A 135 -9.15 9.80 2.66
N VAL A 136 -9.76 9.56 1.51
CA VAL A 136 -9.04 9.20 0.29
C VAL A 136 -8.50 10.47 -0.34
N LYS A 137 -7.18 10.64 -0.26
CA LYS A 137 -6.47 11.65 -1.03
C LYS A 137 -5.98 11.02 -2.33
N TRP A 138 -6.16 11.72 -3.43
CA TRP A 138 -5.75 11.29 -4.75
C TRP A 138 -5.24 12.50 -5.57
N LEU A 139 -4.64 12.25 -6.72
CA LEU A 139 -4.13 13.28 -7.61
C LEU A 139 -4.87 13.22 -8.93
N THR A 140 -5.16 14.37 -9.51
CA THR A 140 -5.50 14.45 -10.94
C THR A 140 -4.31 13.98 -11.78
N LEU A 141 -4.55 13.63 -13.03
CA LEU A 141 -3.48 13.23 -13.95
C LEU A 141 -2.45 14.37 -14.12
N ARG A 142 -2.91 15.60 -14.22
CA ARG A 142 -2.07 16.79 -14.34
C ARG A 142 -1.20 17.00 -13.09
N ALA A 143 -1.79 16.96 -11.90
CA ALA A 143 -1.04 17.08 -10.65
C ALA A 143 -0.02 15.95 -10.49
N TYR A 144 -0.36 14.72 -10.88
CA TYR A 144 0.56 13.60 -10.91
C TYR A 144 1.74 13.85 -11.87
N GLN A 145 1.47 14.31 -13.09
CA GLN A 145 2.52 14.61 -14.09
C GLN A 145 3.45 15.70 -13.58
N THR A 146 2.90 16.79 -13.03
CA THR A 146 3.70 17.88 -12.43
C THR A 146 4.56 17.34 -11.29
N TRP A 147 3.98 16.59 -10.35
CA TRP A 147 4.74 15.99 -9.24
C TRP A 147 5.83 15.03 -9.73
N ARG A 148 5.56 14.18 -10.72
CA ARG A 148 6.53 13.26 -11.30
C ARG A 148 7.68 14.01 -11.97
N ASN A 149 7.36 14.97 -12.82
CA ASN A 149 8.37 15.69 -13.60
C ASN A 149 9.24 16.57 -12.70
N VAL A 150 8.62 17.37 -11.84
CA VAL A 150 9.33 18.24 -10.92
C VAL A 150 10.03 17.42 -9.83
N GLY A 151 9.31 16.54 -9.16
CA GLY A 151 9.79 15.83 -7.98
C GLY A 151 10.77 14.71 -8.26
N LEU A 152 10.54 13.91 -9.31
CA LEU A 152 11.34 12.71 -9.61
C LEU A 152 12.32 12.91 -10.77
N LEU A 153 11.97 13.65 -11.81
CA LEU A 153 12.78 13.81 -13.01
C LEU A 153 13.62 15.08 -13.02
N GLY A 154 13.45 15.99 -12.05
CA GLY A 154 14.29 17.17 -11.91
C GLY A 154 13.98 18.30 -12.89
N TYR A 155 12.75 18.35 -13.41
CA TYR A 155 12.29 19.50 -14.17
C TYR A 155 11.97 20.69 -13.25
N GLY A 156 12.14 21.89 -13.78
CA GLY A 156 11.61 23.12 -13.18
C GLY A 156 10.09 23.23 -13.33
N ILE A 157 9.50 24.21 -12.68
CA ILE A 157 8.07 24.54 -12.81
C ILE A 157 7.69 25.06 -14.20
N ASP A 158 8.66 25.54 -14.94
CA ASP A 158 8.59 25.97 -16.34
C ASP A 158 8.55 24.79 -17.34
N GLY A 159 8.71 23.57 -16.85
CA GLY A 159 8.75 22.36 -17.67
C GLY A 159 10.08 22.08 -18.32
N LEU A 160 11.13 22.85 -18.02
CA LEU A 160 12.49 22.64 -18.54
C LEU A 160 13.35 21.85 -17.56
N PRO A 161 14.31 21.03 -18.04
CA PRO A 161 15.26 20.34 -17.16
C PRO A 161 16.11 21.33 -16.36
N GLU A 162 16.19 21.16 -15.04
CA GLU A 162 17.07 22.01 -14.22
C GLU A 162 18.54 21.68 -14.43
N LYS A 163 19.35 22.67 -14.77
CA LYS A 163 20.81 22.54 -15.04
C LYS A 163 21.59 21.97 -13.85
N ASN A 164 21.15 22.25 -12.62
CA ASN A 164 21.80 21.81 -11.38
C ASN A 164 21.22 20.52 -10.79
N TRP A 165 20.28 19.89 -11.49
CA TRP A 165 19.75 18.60 -11.05
C TRP A 165 20.85 17.55 -10.97
N ARG A 166 20.94 16.90 -9.83
CA ARG A 166 21.89 15.81 -9.54
C ARG A 166 21.18 14.53 -9.12
N GLY A 167 19.94 14.36 -9.59
CA GLY A 167 19.15 13.17 -9.30
C GLY A 167 19.86 11.89 -9.72
N ARG A 168 19.75 10.87 -8.89
CA ARG A 168 20.17 9.51 -9.19
C ARG A 168 18.94 8.64 -9.33
N ASN A 169 18.93 7.72 -10.25
CA ASN A 169 17.81 6.79 -10.44
C ASN A 169 16.48 7.45 -10.87
N ASP A 170 16.52 8.55 -11.57
CA ASP A 170 15.34 9.30 -12.01
C ASP A 170 14.42 8.42 -12.87
N GLY A 171 14.97 7.72 -13.85
CA GLY A 171 14.23 6.77 -14.69
C GLY A 171 13.57 5.64 -13.88
N ARG A 172 14.29 5.09 -12.89
CA ARG A 172 13.72 4.08 -11.97
C ARG A 172 12.54 4.64 -11.17
N ASN A 173 12.76 5.81 -10.58
CA ASN A 173 11.77 6.40 -9.66
C ASN A 173 10.49 6.81 -10.41
N ALA A 174 10.65 7.40 -11.62
CA ALA A 174 9.53 7.74 -12.48
C ALA A 174 8.81 6.50 -13.00
N ALA A 175 9.53 5.48 -13.49
CA ALA A 175 8.96 4.22 -13.95
C ALA A 175 8.14 3.52 -12.84
N PHE A 176 8.64 3.50 -11.61
CA PHE A 176 7.89 2.94 -10.48
C PHE A 176 6.59 3.71 -10.20
N ALA A 177 6.63 5.04 -10.23
CA ALA A 177 5.45 5.87 -10.01
C ALA A 177 4.43 5.69 -11.15
N ASP A 178 4.89 5.69 -12.42
CA ASP A 178 4.06 5.43 -13.59
C ASP A 178 3.42 4.03 -13.54
N TYR A 179 4.18 3.04 -13.07
CA TYR A 179 3.66 1.68 -12.89
C TYR A 179 2.54 1.64 -11.82
N LEU A 180 2.72 2.33 -10.69
CA LEU A 180 1.72 2.39 -9.63
C LEU A 180 0.44 3.09 -10.06
N VAL A 181 0.55 4.27 -10.70
CA VAL A 181 -0.63 5.07 -11.06
C VAL A 181 -1.43 4.43 -12.19
N THR A 182 -0.81 3.58 -12.99
CA THR A 182 -1.47 2.92 -14.13
C THR A 182 -1.91 1.49 -13.85
N SER A 183 -1.45 0.86 -12.76
CA SER A 183 -1.81 -0.51 -12.38
C SER A 183 -2.64 -0.63 -11.10
N GLY A 184 -2.62 0.41 -10.27
CA GLY A 184 -3.26 0.36 -8.94
C GLY A 184 -2.63 -0.63 -7.96
N LEU A 185 -1.43 -1.14 -8.24
CA LEU A 185 -0.70 -2.02 -7.33
C LEU A 185 -0.40 -1.33 -6.00
N ARG A 186 -0.32 -2.11 -4.91
CA ARG A 186 0.20 -1.60 -3.65
C ARG A 186 1.71 -1.44 -3.73
N ARG A 187 2.27 -0.50 -2.96
CA ARG A 187 3.73 -0.28 -2.86
C ARG A 187 4.51 -1.59 -2.68
N ARG A 188 4.06 -2.46 -1.78
CA ARG A 188 4.68 -3.78 -1.55
C ARG A 188 4.59 -4.67 -2.78
N GLU A 189 3.45 -4.68 -3.46
CA GLU A 189 3.21 -5.51 -4.64
C GLU A 189 4.12 -5.08 -5.80
N CYS A 190 4.09 -3.80 -6.15
CA CYS A 190 4.94 -3.25 -7.21
C CYS A 190 6.45 -3.32 -6.85
N GLY A 191 6.80 -2.98 -5.60
CA GLY A 191 8.20 -2.98 -5.14
C GLY A 191 8.83 -4.38 -5.01
N SER A 192 8.03 -5.44 -5.06
CA SER A 192 8.49 -6.83 -5.00
C SER A 192 8.45 -7.54 -6.34
N LEU A 193 8.16 -6.84 -7.44
CA LEU A 193 8.17 -7.43 -8.78
C LEU A 193 9.58 -7.93 -9.14
N LEU A 194 9.60 -9.05 -9.86
CA LEU A 194 10.80 -9.62 -10.44
C LEU A 194 10.85 -9.30 -11.95
N LEU A 195 12.04 -9.35 -12.55
CA LEU A 195 12.23 -9.16 -13.99
C LEU A 195 11.32 -10.08 -14.83
N ILE A 196 11.18 -11.32 -14.38
CA ILE A 196 10.38 -12.35 -15.05
C ILE A 196 8.86 -12.16 -14.95
N GLU A 197 8.43 -11.21 -14.13
CA GLU A 197 7.01 -10.85 -13.95
C GLU A 197 6.63 -9.57 -14.70
N LEU A 198 7.61 -8.91 -15.32
CA LEU A 198 7.32 -7.76 -16.18
C LEU A 198 6.58 -8.27 -17.43
N PRO A 199 5.41 -7.72 -17.75
CA PRO A 199 4.70 -8.11 -18.96
C PRO A 199 5.52 -7.87 -20.22
N ASP A 200 5.40 -8.75 -21.19
CA ASP A 200 6.03 -8.59 -22.50
C ASP A 200 5.38 -7.43 -23.26
N ASP A 201 6.19 -6.75 -24.06
CA ASP A 201 5.75 -5.68 -24.97
C ASP A 201 5.04 -6.31 -26.19
N SER A 202 3.76 -6.55 -26.06
CA SER A 202 2.92 -7.00 -27.19
C SER A 202 2.51 -5.81 -28.01
N ALA A 203 3.02 -5.68 -29.20
CA ALA A 203 2.76 -4.57 -30.12
C ALA A 203 1.25 -4.29 -30.29
N GLY A 204 0.85 -3.04 -30.10
CA GLY A 204 -0.51 -2.56 -30.32
C GLY A 204 -1.48 -2.65 -29.14
N GLN A 205 -1.08 -3.23 -28.02
CA GLN A 205 -1.92 -3.26 -26.82
C GLN A 205 -1.73 -1.96 -25.98
N ARG A 206 -2.86 -1.39 -25.53
CA ARG A 206 -2.83 -0.23 -24.61
C ARG A 206 -2.56 -0.61 -23.16
N TYR A 207 -2.91 -1.82 -22.78
CA TYR A 207 -2.75 -2.36 -21.44
C TYR A 207 -2.22 -3.79 -21.51
N HIS A 208 -1.31 -4.11 -20.64
CA HIS A 208 -0.72 -5.43 -20.46
C HIS A 208 -1.19 -6.05 -19.15
N MET A 209 -1.42 -7.35 -19.17
CA MET A 209 -1.84 -8.09 -18.00
C MET A 209 -0.62 -8.64 -17.25
N GLY A 210 -0.62 -8.45 -15.93
CA GLY A 210 0.34 -9.06 -15.03
C GLY A 210 -0.36 -9.79 -13.88
N ARG A 211 0.40 -10.48 -13.05
CA ARG A 211 -0.09 -11.27 -11.92
C ARG A 211 0.59 -10.87 -10.62
N VAL A 212 -0.20 -10.63 -9.57
CA VAL A 212 0.32 -10.40 -8.21
C VAL A 212 0.40 -11.74 -7.49
N ALA A 213 1.59 -12.17 -7.12
CA ALA A 213 1.83 -13.41 -6.39
C ALA A 213 1.15 -13.42 -5.01
N GLY A 214 0.63 -14.57 -4.58
CA GLY A 214 -0.13 -14.71 -3.34
C GLY A 214 0.63 -14.25 -2.09
N ALA A 215 1.89 -14.66 -1.93
CA ALA A 215 2.74 -14.28 -0.79
C ALA A 215 3.12 -12.77 -0.76
N VAL A 216 3.06 -12.10 -1.91
CA VAL A 216 3.28 -10.64 -2.02
C VAL A 216 1.99 -9.88 -1.80
N ALA A 217 0.86 -10.40 -2.28
CA ALA A 217 -0.45 -9.82 -2.09
C ALA A 217 -0.81 -9.71 -0.60
N LYS A 218 -1.56 -8.67 -0.23
CA LYS A 218 -2.09 -8.55 1.15
C LYS A 218 -3.11 -9.64 1.47
N ARG A 219 -3.76 -10.21 0.44
CA ARG A 219 -4.85 -11.18 0.58
C ARG A 219 -4.67 -12.34 -0.39
N ALA A 220 -5.30 -12.27 -1.56
CA ALA A 220 -5.27 -13.32 -2.56
C ALA A 220 -4.46 -12.86 -3.78
N GLU A 221 -3.92 -13.84 -4.47
CA GLU A 221 -3.38 -13.68 -5.79
C GLU A 221 -4.44 -13.11 -6.74
N ARG A 222 -4.03 -12.24 -7.67
CA ARG A 222 -4.91 -11.63 -8.67
C ARG A 222 -4.16 -11.17 -9.89
N TYR A 223 -4.90 -10.95 -10.95
CA TYR A 223 -4.40 -10.24 -12.13
C TYR A 223 -4.48 -8.72 -11.92
N TYR A 224 -3.65 -7.98 -12.63
CA TYR A 224 -3.70 -6.53 -12.75
C TYR A 224 -3.42 -6.12 -14.19
N TRP A 225 -3.81 -4.93 -14.55
CA TRP A 225 -3.50 -4.34 -15.85
C TRP A 225 -2.63 -3.12 -15.64
N VAL A 226 -1.67 -2.92 -16.52
CA VAL A 226 -0.74 -1.80 -16.50
C VAL A 226 -0.67 -1.19 -17.89
N LYS A 227 -0.60 0.15 -17.98
CA LYS A 227 -0.51 0.87 -19.25
C LYS A 227 0.79 0.52 -19.98
N ASP A 228 0.73 0.41 -21.30
CA ASP A 228 1.88 0.17 -22.17
C ASP A 228 3.02 1.18 -21.94
N SER A 229 2.71 2.46 -21.82
CA SER A 229 3.71 3.49 -21.55
C SER A 229 4.50 3.26 -20.25
N ALA A 230 3.88 2.70 -19.20
CA ALA A 230 4.57 2.40 -17.96
C ALA A 230 5.44 1.12 -18.08
N VAL A 231 4.99 0.13 -18.86
CA VAL A 231 5.80 -1.04 -19.19
C VAL A 231 7.05 -0.61 -19.95
N ARG A 232 6.92 0.19 -21.01
CA ARG A 232 8.05 0.69 -21.80
C ARG A 232 9.02 1.55 -20.96
N ALA A 233 8.51 2.44 -20.11
CA ALA A 233 9.36 3.21 -19.20
C ALA A 233 10.16 2.29 -18.26
N THR A 234 9.54 1.20 -17.79
CA THR A 234 10.19 0.20 -16.95
C THR A 234 11.22 -0.61 -17.72
N GLN A 235 10.94 -0.99 -18.96
CA GLN A 235 11.89 -1.68 -19.85
C GLN A 235 13.09 -0.79 -20.15
N THR A 236 12.87 0.51 -20.43
CA THR A 236 13.95 1.50 -20.60
C THR A 236 14.84 1.57 -19.36
N TYR A 237 14.25 1.64 -18.16
CA TYR A 237 15.00 1.59 -16.91
C TYR A 237 15.81 0.28 -16.80
N VAL A 238 15.23 -0.87 -17.12
CA VAL A 238 15.93 -2.18 -17.08
C VAL A 238 17.12 -2.19 -18.05
N ALA A 239 16.94 -1.70 -19.26
CA ALA A 239 17.95 -1.70 -20.32
C ALA A 239 19.09 -0.68 -20.09
N THR A 240 18.85 0.36 -19.28
CA THR A 240 19.81 1.47 -19.06
C THR A 240 20.30 1.49 -17.61
N THR A 241 19.67 2.28 -16.76
CA THR A 241 20.10 2.59 -15.39
C THR A 241 20.27 1.35 -14.51
N ARG A 242 19.35 0.38 -14.63
CA ARG A 242 19.46 -0.89 -13.89
C ARG A 242 20.66 -1.70 -14.38
N LYS A 243 20.82 -1.84 -15.69
CA LYS A 243 21.95 -2.57 -16.29
C LYS A 243 23.29 -2.02 -15.82
N ASP A 244 23.43 -0.69 -15.80
CA ASP A 244 24.65 -0.03 -15.32
C ASP A 244 24.89 -0.21 -13.83
N ALA A 245 23.84 -0.15 -12.99
CA ALA A 245 23.95 -0.38 -11.56
C ALA A 245 24.38 -1.84 -11.26
N VAL A 246 23.78 -2.80 -11.96
CA VAL A 246 24.12 -4.22 -11.84
C VAL A 246 25.57 -4.49 -12.31
N ARG A 247 25.99 -3.91 -13.43
CA ARG A 247 27.37 -4.00 -13.92
C ARG A 247 28.38 -3.49 -12.88
N ARG A 248 28.14 -2.32 -12.31
CA ARG A 248 29.01 -1.76 -11.25
C ARG A 248 29.03 -2.66 -10.00
N ALA A 249 27.91 -3.26 -9.62
CA ALA A 249 27.84 -4.16 -8.49
C ALA A 249 28.67 -5.45 -8.72
N ARG A 250 28.58 -6.02 -9.93
CA ARG A 250 29.38 -7.18 -10.35
C ARG A 250 30.89 -6.86 -10.31
N CYS A 251 31.29 -5.78 -10.95
CA CYS A 251 32.70 -5.36 -10.97
C CYS A 251 33.27 -5.13 -9.56
N ALA A 252 32.41 -4.77 -8.61
CA ALA A 252 32.77 -4.56 -7.21
C ALA A 252 32.66 -5.85 -6.36
N GLY A 253 32.36 -7.01 -6.92
CA GLY A 253 32.22 -8.29 -6.20
C GLY A 253 31.09 -8.32 -5.17
N ARG A 254 30.08 -7.45 -5.30
CA ARG A 254 29.04 -7.27 -4.27
C ARG A 254 28.14 -8.48 -4.10
N TYR A 255 27.88 -9.18 -5.18
CA TYR A 255 26.98 -10.34 -5.15
C TYR A 255 27.68 -11.58 -4.59
N GLU A 256 28.96 -11.70 -4.81
CA GLU A 256 29.81 -12.77 -4.28
C GLU A 256 30.00 -12.64 -2.78
N ALA A 257 30.09 -11.41 -2.29
CA ALA A 257 30.25 -11.08 -0.87
C ALA A 257 28.98 -11.25 -0.01
N LEU A 258 27.84 -11.60 -0.62
CA LEU A 258 26.59 -11.77 0.12
C LEU A 258 26.65 -13.00 1.03
N SER A 259 26.22 -12.81 2.29
CA SER A 259 26.07 -13.93 3.24
C SER A 259 24.88 -14.84 2.95
N GLN A 260 23.92 -14.36 2.18
CA GLN A 260 22.73 -15.10 1.75
C GLN A 260 22.35 -14.72 0.32
N ARG A 261 22.25 -15.69 -0.55
CA ARG A 261 21.68 -15.57 -1.90
C ARG A 261 21.16 -16.91 -2.36
N TRP A 262 20.19 -16.87 -3.25
CA TRP A 262 19.56 -18.04 -3.88
C TRP A 262 19.79 -17.95 -5.39
N LEU A 263 20.64 -18.81 -5.93
CA LEU A 263 20.95 -18.82 -7.36
C LEU A 263 19.90 -19.67 -8.09
N VAL A 264 19.04 -19.02 -8.86
CA VAL A 264 17.97 -19.65 -9.63
C VAL A 264 18.59 -20.32 -10.86
N SER A 265 18.45 -21.64 -10.95
CA SER A 265 18.94 -22.48 -12.06
C SER A 265 17.82 -22.80 -13.08
N LYS A 266 16.55 -22.82 -12.64
CA LYS A 266 15.44 -23.18 -13.52
C LYS A 266 14.17 -22.41 -13.14
N ILE A 267 13.44 -22.00 -14.19
CA ILE A 267 12.09 -21.42 -14.08
C ILE A 267 11.19 -22.21 -15.02
N SER A 268 10.18 -22.87 -14.47
CA SER A 268 9.23 -23.63 -15.29
C SER A 268 8.13 -22.74 -15.87
N ASN A 269 7.47 -23.18 -16.94
CA ASN A 269 6.31 -22.49 -17.54
C ASN A 269 5.12 -22.34 -16.56
N ARG A 270 5.09 -23.11 -15.48
CA ARG A 270 4.09 -23.01 -14.41
C ARG A 270 4.48 -22.05 -13.30
N GLY A 271 5.59 -21.30 -13.46
CA GLY A 271 6.08 -20.35 -12.45
C GLY A 271 6.68 -21.02 -11.21
N VAL A 272 7.23 -22.24 -11.36
CA VAL A 272 7.99 -22.92 -10.30
C VAL A 272 9.47 -22.62 -10.49
N LEU A 273 10.12 -22.12 -9.44
CA LEU A 273 11.55 -21.83 -9.42
C LEU A 273 12.30 -22.96 -8.72
N THR A 274 13.48 -23.29 -9.26
CA THR A 274 14.47 -24.12 -8.59
C THR A 274 15.72 -23.28 -8.37
N TRP A 275 16.26 -23.29 -7.16
CA TRP A 275 17.45 -22.50 -6.80
C TRP A 275 18.38 -23.27 -5.87
N THR A 276 19.63 -22.86 -5.85
CA THR A 276 20.67 -23.39 -4.96
C THR A 276 21.08 -22.31 -3.96
N THR A 277 21.22 -22.67 -2.70
CA THR A 277 21.74 -21.79 -1.63
C THR A 277 23.28 -21.76 -1.65
N LEU A 278 23.89 -20.86 -0.86
CA LEU A 278 25.35 -20.84 -0.68
C LEU A 278 25.90 -22.11 -0.02
N ALA A 279 25.07 -22.86 0.71
CA ALA A 279 25.42 -24.14 1.31
C ALA A 279 25.34 -25.32 0.31
N GLY A 280 24.96 -25.06 -0.94
CA GLY A 280 24.77 -26.10 -1.97
C GLY A 280 23.42 -26.82 -1.92
N GLU A 281 22.53 -26.44 -1.01
CA GLU A 281 21.20 -27.03 -0.90
C GLU A 281 20.29 -26.57 -2.04
N VAL A 282 19.54 -27.51 -2.62
CA VAL A 282 18.60 -27.23 -3.72
C VAL A 282 17.16 -27.21 -3.22
N TYR A 283 16.47 -26.14 -3.54
CA TYR A 283 15.06 -25.95 -3.20
C TYR A 283 14.21 -25.67 -4.43
N THR A 284 12.94 -25.98 -4.31
CA THR A 284 11.95 -25.72 -5.36
C THR A 284 10.66 -25.18 -4.72
N ALA A 285 10.15 -24.07 -5.25
CA ALA A 285 8.87 -23.53 -4.82
C ALA A 285 8.18 -22.75 -5.96
N PRO A 286 6.85 -22.65 -5.92
CA PRO A 286 6.13 -21.76 -6.83
C PRO A 286 6.45 -20.31 -6.49
N LEU A 287 6.61 -19.47 -7.51
CA LEU A 287 6.87 -18.03 -7.39
C LEU A 287 5.81 -17.33 -6.53
N SER A 288 4.55 -17.81 -6.60
CA SER A 288 3.43 -17.29 -5.82
C SER A 288 3.58 -17.48 -4.29
N ALA A 289 4.42 -18.41 -3.85
CA ALA A 289 4.68 -18.68 -2.44
C ALA A 289 5.82 -17.82 -1.86
N LEU A 290 6.64 -17.18 -2.72
CA LEU A 290 7.79 -16.40 -2.28
C LEU A 290 7.39 -14.96 -1.91
N GLY A 291 7.59 -14.61 -0.65
CA GLY A 291 7.34 -13.28 -0.10
C GLY A 291 8.42 -12.25 -0.47
N PRO A 292 8.22 -10.96 -0.13
CA PRO A 292 9.15 -9.89 -0.54
C PRO A 292 10.59 -10.09 -0.10
N ARG A 293 10.83 -10.68 1.09
CA ARG A 293 12.19 -10.95 1.59
C ARG A 293 12.88 -12.05 0.78
N GLU A 294 12.16 -13.14 0.53
CA GLU A 294 12.66 -14.26 -0.24
C GLU A 294 12.96 -13.86 -1.68
N ARG A 295 12.11 -13.03 -2.27
CA ARG A 295 12.33 -12.45 -3.61
C ARG A 295 13.59 -11.60 -3.70
N GLY A 296 13.96 -10.90 -2.63
CA GLY A 296 15.21 -10.15 -2.52
C GLY A 296 16.47 -11.02 -2.49
N LEU A 297 16.34 -12.31 -2.21
CA LEU A 297 17.45 -13.28 -2.22
C LEU A 297 17.65 -13.99 -3.57
N LEU A 298 16.74 -13.80 -4.54
CA LEU A 298 16.79 -14.46 -5.83
C LEU A 298 17.78 -13.78 -6.78
N TYR A 299 18.73 -14.55 -7.25
CA TYR A 299 19.72 -14.17 -8.27
C TYR A 299 19.70 -15.19 -9.40
N ARG A 300 20.15 -14.81 -10.57
CA ARG A 300 20.34 -15.72 -11.71
C ARG A 300 21.65 -15.43 -12.39
N GLU A 301 22.11 -16.33 -13.22
CA GLU A 301 23.11 -16.02 -14.22
C GLU A 301 22.56 -15.01 -15.23
N SER A 302 23.35 -14.02 -15.56
CA SER A 302 22.94 -12.99 -16.49
C SER A 302 22.94 -13.54 -17.91
N PRO A 303 21.93 -13.21 -18.73
CA PRO A 303 21.87 -13.64 -20.12
C PRO A 303 23.07 -13.19 -20.99
N ASP A 304 23.76 -12.13 -20.56
CA ASP A 304 24.95 -11.58 -21.24
C ASP A 304 26.26 -12.30 -20.86
N GLY A 305 26.21 -13.34 -20.04
CA GLY A 305 27.38 -14.07 -19.55
C GLY A 305 28.26 -13.31 -18.57
N GLY A 306 27.84 -12.09 -18.15
CA GLY A 306 28.63 -11.21 -17.29
C GLY A 306 28.62 -11.57 -15.80
N GLY A 307 28.21 -12.80 -15.43
CA GLY A 307 28.09 -13.25 -14.05
C GLY A 307 26.67 -13.17 -13.52
N ILE A 308 26.48 -13.14 -12.19
CA ILE A 308 25.15 -13.17 -11.56
C ILE A 308 24.50 -11.79 -11.48
N GLU A 309 23.18 -11.78 -11.49
CA GLU A 309 22.35 -10.58 -11.30
C GLU A 309 21.13 -10.85 -10.41
N PRO A 310 20.61 -9.84 -9.66
CA PRO A 310 19.39 -10.01 -8.92
C PRO A 310 18.19 -10.16 -9.85
N LEU A 311 17.25 -11.05 -9.50
CA LEU A 311 15.97 -11.15 -10.21
C LEU A 311 15.01 -9.99 -9.85
N SER A 312 15.26 -9.26 -8.77
CA SER A 312 14.47 -8.09 -8.40
C SER A 312 14.44 -7.07 -9.54
N LEU A 313 13.24 -6.64 -9.91
CA LEU A 313 13.05 -5.61 -10.93
C LEU A 313 13.70 -4.29 -10.50
N TRP A 314 13.43 -3.87 -9.27
CA TRP A 314 13.91 -2.60 -8.72
C TRP A 314 15.19 -2.81 -7.92
N VAL A 315 16.24 -2.12 -8.33
CA VAL A 315 17.54 -2.16 -7.65
C VAL A 315 17.95 -0.77 -7.17
N THR A 316 18.77 -0.71 -6.13
CA THR A 316 19.42 0.52 -5.67
C THR A 316 20.47 0.98 -6.69
N ASP A 317 21.03 2.19 -6.54
CA ASP A 317 22.18 2.66 -7.34
C ASP A 317 23.45 1.82 -7.12
N ALA A 318 23.49 1.09 -6.01
CA ALA A 318 24.51 0.10 -5.71
C ALA A 318 24.27 -1.27 -6.39
N GLY A 319 23.20 -1.43 -7.18
CA GLY A 319 22.83 -2.67 -7.86
C GLY A 319 22.17 -3.74 -6.98
N MET A 320 21.89 -3.45 -5.71
CA MET A 320 21.28 -4.38 -4.76
C MET A 320 19.75 -4.36 -4.86
N PRO A 321 19.05 -5.48 -4.59
CA PRO A 321 17.60 -5.49 -4.48
C PRO A 321 17.09 -4.39 -3.56
N MET A 322 16.08 -3.65 -4.02
CA MET A 322 15.53 -2.51 -3.28
C MET A 322 14.38 -2.94 -2.37
N ASP A 323 14.49 -2.62 -1.07
CA ASP A 323 13.38 -2.84 -0.15
C ASP A 323 12.20 -1.92 -0.50
N PHE A 324 11.00 -2.48 -0.54
CA PHE A 324 9.79 -1.72 -0.89
C PHE A 324 9.44 -0.61 0.12
N HIS A 325 10.02 -0.58 1.32
CA HIS A 325 9.86 0.51 2.27
C HIS A 325 10.55 1.79 1.83
N CYS A 326 11.67 1.68 1.09
CA CYS A 326 12.45 2.84 0.61
C CYS A 326 11.62 3.77 -0.30
N TRP A 327 10.60 3.26 -0.99
CA TRP A 327 9.75 4.08 -1.84
C TRP A 327 9.01 5.19 -1.11
N GLY A 328 8.69 5.00 0.19
CA GLY A 328 8.09 6.07 1.01
C GLY A 328 8.99 7.29 1.08
N THR A 329 10.26 7.10 1.38
CA THR A 329 11.27 8.18 1.48
C THR A 329 11.47 8.90 0.13
N ILE A 330 11.51 8.15 -0.99
CA ILE A 330 11.64 8.72 -2.33
C ILE A 330 10.45 9.64 -2.65
N PHE A 331 9.22 9.19 -2.37
CA PHE A 331 8.01 9.99 -2.60
C PHE A 331 7.95 11.24 -1.70
N ASP A 332 8.38 11.10 -0.45
CA ASP A 332 8.47 12.25 0.46
C ASP A 332 9.51 13.27 0.00
N GLN A 333 10.68 12.85 -0.48
CA GLN A 333 11.71 13.73 -1.04
C GLN A 333 11.20 14.44 -2.29
N ALA A 334 10.55 13.72 -3.21
CA ALA A 334 9.93 14.29 -4.39
C ALA A 334 8.88 15.36 -4.04
N SER A 335 8.03 15.07 -3.05
CA SER A 335 7.00 16.01 -2.59
C SER A 335 7.60 17.25 -1.92
N ARG A 336 8.69 17.10 -1.15
CA ARG A 336 9.43 18.25 -0.58
C ARG A 336 10.05 19.13 -1.66
N ARG A 337 10.61 18.51 -2.72
CA ARG A 337 11.14 19.27 -3.85
C ARG A 337 10.05 20.07 -4.56
N CYS A 338 8.89 19.46 -4.84
CA CYS A 338 7.75 20.17 -5.42
C CYS A 338 7.37 21.39 -4.55
N ALA A 339 7.26 21.21 -3.24
CA ALA A 339 6.94 22.29 -2.31
C ALA A 339 8.01 23.39 -2.31
N ALA A 340 9.30 23.04 -2.34
CA ALA A 340 10.40 24.00 -2.38
C ALA A 340 10.40 24.86 -3.66
N LEU A 341 9.84 24.35 -4.75
CA LEU A 341 9.68 25.05 -6.02
C LEU A 341 8.29 25.72 -6.17
N GLY A 342 7.56 25.92 -5.08
CA GLY A 342 6.27 26.60 -5.09
C GLY A 342 5.09 25.75 -5.60
N LYS A 343 5.26 24.45 -5.76
CA LYS A 343 4.19 23.49 -6.12
C LYS A 343 3.98 22.51 -4.96
N PRO A 344 3.16 22.80 -3.93
CA PRO A 344 3.03 21.99 -2.73
C PRO A 344 2.24 20.68 -2.97
N ILE A 345 2.57 19.96 -4.02
CA ILE A 345 1.94 18.69 -4.38
C ILE A 345 2.53 17.57 -3.51
N ARG A 346 1.72 17.02 -2.63
CA ARG A 346 2.08 15.84 -1.84
C ARG A 346 1.58 14.57 -2.52
N CYS A 347 2.48 13.62 -2.73
CA CYS A 347 2.15 12.31 -3.29
C CYS A 347 2.68 11.18 -2.41
N THR A 348 1.92 10.12 -2.30
CA THR A 348 2.33 8.86 -1.67
C THR A 348 1.99 7.67 -2.58
N PRO A 349 2.68 6.53 -2.45
CA PRO A 349 2.33 5.34 -3.25
C PRO A 349 0.87 4.90 -3.10
N HIS A 350 0.26 5.16 -1.94
CA HIS A 350 -1.15 4.82 -1.71
C HIS A 350 -2.11 5.78 -2.41
N MET A 351 -1.75 7.05 -2.50
CA MET A 351 -2.53 8.04 -3.27
C MET A 351 -2.57 7.70 -4.76
N LEU A 352 -1.46 7.22 -5.35
CA LEU A 352 -1.45 6.79 -6.75
C LEU A 352 -2.41 5.62 -7.01
N ARG A 353 -2.51 4.70 -6.06
CA ARG A 353 -3.50 3.62 -6.13
C ARG A 353 -4.95 4.15 -6.04
N HIS A 354 -5.18 5.18 -5.23
CA HIS A 354 -6.48 5.83 -5.17
C HIS A 354 -6.80 6.58 -6.48
N SER A 355 -5.81 7.28 -7.04
CA SER A 355 -5.94 7.92 -8.36
C SER A 355 -6.30 6.89 -9.43
N PHE A 356 -5.61 5.76 -9.49
CA PHE A 356 -5.94 4.66 -10.41
C PHE A 356 -7.39 4.20 -10.23
N ALA A 357 -7.82 3.98 -8.99
CA ALA A 357 -9.17 3.48 -8.72
C ALA A 357 -10.26 4.42 -9.20
N LEU A 358 -10.10 5.72 -8.94
CA LEU A 358 -11.05 6.75 -9.39
C LEU A 358 -11.05 6.90 -10.91
N HIS A 359 -9.86 6.93 -11.54
CA HIS A 359 -9.74 6.94 -13.00
C HIS A 359 -10.42 5.72 -13.63
N MET A 360 -10.21 4.54 -13.08
CA MET A 360 -10.84 3.31 -13.60
C MET A 360 -12.35 3.30 -13.39
N LEU A 361 -12.85 3.78 -12.25
CA LEU A 361 -14.30 3.90 -12.02
C LEU A 361 -14.95 4.81 -13.06
N VAL A 362 -14.38 6.00 -13.27
CA VAL A 362 -14.92 6.97 -14.25
C VAL A 362 -14.75 6.44 -15.68
N ALA A 363 -13.60 5.92 -16.05
CA ALA A 363 -13.32 5.40 -17.39
C ALA A 363 -14.23 4.20 -17.75
N LEU A 364 -14.42 3.27 -16.81
CA LEU A 364 -15.31 2.12 -17.03
C LEU A 364 -16.77 2.55 -17.09
N GLN A 365 -17.21 3.47 -16.24
CA GLN A 365 -18.56 4.02 -16.30
C GLN A 365 -18.82 4.69 -17.65
N TYR A 366 -17.89 5.55 -18.09
CA TYR A 366 -17.97 6.21 -19.39
C TYR A 366 -17.99 5.21 -20.57
N ALA A 367 -17.16 4.17 -20.51
CA ALA A 367 -17.13 3.13 -21.53
C ALA A 367 -18.47 2.37 -21.61
N PHE A 368 -19.07 2.07 -20.46
CA PHE A 368 -20.39 1.44 -20.40
C PHE A 368 -21.49 2.32 -20.98
N ASP A 369 -21.48 3.60 -20.67
CA ASP A 369 -22.55 4.50 -21.05
C ASP A 369 -22.46 4.93 -22.53
N ARG A 370 -21.25 5.05 -23.08
CA ARG A 370 -21.08 5.64 -24.44
C ARG A 370 -20.39 4.73 -25.46
N ARG A 371 -19.43 3.87 -25.08
CA ARG A 371 -18.66 3.09 -26.07
C ARG A 371 -19.30 1.79 -26.48
N MET A 372 -20.12 1.17 -25.63
CA MET A 372 -20.68 -0.15 -25.94
C MET A 372 -21.96 -0.10 -26.75
N GLY A 373 -22.58 1.08 -26.95
CA GLY A 373 -23.79 1.23 -27.73
C GLY A 373 -24.97 0.34 -27.29
N LEU A 374 -24.90 -0.17 -26.04
CA LEU A 374 -25.83 -1.16 -25.52
C LEU A 374 -27.19 -0.52 -25.23
N THR A 375 -28.26 -1.20 -25.64
CA THR A 375 -29.62 -0.89 -25.21
C THR A 375 -29.75 -1.05 -23.67
N PRO A 376 -30.78 -0.45 -23.05
CA PRO A 376 -31.04 -0.63 -21.62
C PRO A 376 -31.18 -2.09 -21.18
N GLN A 377 -31.71 -2.96 -22.03
CA GLN A 377 -31.86 -4.39 -21.76
C GLN A 377 -30.52 -5.11 -21.83
N GLU A 378 -29.67 -4.84 -22.82
CA GLU A 378 -28.33 -5.38 -22.97
C GLU A 378 -27.42 -4.91 -21.82
N ARG A 379 -27.56 -3.64 -21.37
CA ARG A 379 -26.84 -3.16 -20.17
C ARG A 379 -27.24 -3.92 -18.91
N ARG A 380 -28.52 -4.23 -18.71
CA ARG A 380 -28.98 -5.06 -17.59
C ARG A 380 -28.39 -6.48 -17.68
N HIS A 381 -28.46 -7.09 -18.84
CA HIS A 381 -27.91 -8.42 -19.07
C HIS A 381 -26.38 -8.46 -18.81
N TYR A 382 -25.67 -7.50 -19.36
CA TYR A 382 -24.22 -7.37 -19.15
C TYR A 382 -23.87 -7.24 -17.66
N ARG A 383 -24.60 -6.39 -16.92
CA ARG A 383 -24.40 -6.24 -15.47
C ARG A 383 -24.69 -7.52 -14.67
N LEU A 384 -25.66 -8.30 -15.10
CA LEU A 384 -25.98 -9.59 -14.48
C LEU A 384 -24.88 -10.63 -14.73
N VAL A 385 -24.30 -10.67 -15.91
CA VAL A 385 -23.29 -11.66 -16.30
C VAL A 385 -21.89 -11.26 -15.82
N PHE A 386 -21.50 -10.01 -15.99
CA PHE A 386 -20.11 -9.52 -15.76
C PHE A 386 -19.96 -8.65 -14.52
N GLY A 387 -21.03 -8.36 -13.80
CA GLY A 387 -21.03 -7.47 -12.65
C GLY A 387 -21.08 -5.98 -13.04
N ASP A 388 -21.17 -5.14 -12.01
CA ASP A 388 -21.13 -3.68 -12.17
C ASP A 388 -19.68 -3.15 -12.16
N VAL A 389 -19.50 -1.89 -12.50
CA VAL A 389 -18.20 -1.20 -12.51
C VAL A 389 -17.49 -1.29 -11.15
N TRP A 390 -18.25 -1.25 -10.06
CA TRP A 390 -17.70 -1.36 -8.70
C TRP A 390 -17.09 -2.74 -8.44
N THR A 391 -17.73 -3.79 -8.95
CA THR A 391 -17.20 -5.16 -8.89
C THR A 391 -15.91 -5.28 -9.67
N MET A 392 -15.86 -4.73 -10.89
CA MET A 392 -14.62 -4.74 -11.70
C MET A 392 -13.49 -4.01 -11.00
N VAL A 393 -13.71 -2.82 -10.45
CA VAL A 393 -12.67 -2.06 -9.75
C VAL A 393 -12.29 -2.74 -8.43
N LYS A 394 -13.23 -3.36 -7.71
CA LYS A 394 -12.95 -4.20 -6.54
C LYS A 394 -11.92 -5.29 -6.89
N ASP A 395 -12.14 -5.99 -8.00
CA ASP A 395 -11.26 -7.09 -8.43
C ASP A 395 -9.88 -6.58 -8.85
N LEU A 396 -9.80 -5.50 -9.64
CA LEU A 396 -8.56 -4.83 -10.01
C LEU A 396 -7.73 -4.44 -8.78
N LEU A 397 -8.40 -3.89 -7.77
CA LEU A 397 -7.74 -3.47 -6.52
C LEU A 397 -7.48 -4.63 -5.56
N GLY A 398 -8.15 -5.77 -5.70
CA GLY A 398 -8.12 -6.87 -4.72
C GLY A 398 -8.70 -6.41 -3.38
N HIS A 399 -9.86 -5.78 -3.38
CA HIS A 399 -10.64 -5.51 -2.18
C HIS A 399 -11.47 -6.75 -1.81
N ARG A 400 -11.81 -6.88 -0.52
CA ARG A 400 -12.56 -8.04 -0.02
C ARG A 400 -14.00 -8.05 -0.54
N SER A 401 -14.62 -6.88 -0.58
CA SER A 401 -16.00 -6.73 -0.98
C SER A 401 -16.22 -5.42 -1.75
N VAL A 402 -17.33 -5.37 -2.47
CA VAL A 402 -17.77 -4.16 -3.19
C VAL A 402 -18.06 -3.04 -2.19
N GLU A 403 -18.62 -3.37 -1.01
CA GLU A 403 -18.90 -2.41 0.06
C GLU A 403 -17.61 -1.70 0.51
N THR A 404 -16.48 -2.41 0.58
CA THR A 404 -15.18 -1.78 0.87
C THR A 404 -14.80 -0.77 -0.20
N THR A 405 -15.05 -1.08 -1.47
CA THR A 405 -14.75 -0.16 -2.59
C THR A 405 -15.70 1.04 -2.55
N LYS A 406 -17.00 0.80 -2.36
CA LYS A 406 -18.01 1.85 -2.24
C LYS A 406 -17.74 2.76 -1.04
N ALA A 407 -17.47 2.21 0.14
CA ALA A 407 -17.17 3.00 1.34
C ALA A 407 -15.96 3.94 1.17
N VAL A 408 -15.02 3.59 0.28
CA VAL A 408 -13.83 4.40 0.02
C VAL A 408 -14.06 5.42 -1.09
N TYR A 409 -14.74 5.06 -2.18
CA TYR A 409 -14.80 5.85 -3.40
C TYR A 409 -16.19 6.37 -3.78
N LEU A 410 -17.24 5.97 -3.06
CA LEU A 410 -18.61 6.36 -3.43
C LEU A 410 -18.83 7.87 -3.33
N GLU A 411 -18.38 8.50 -2.26
CA GLU A 411 -18.56 9.93 -2.03
C GLU A 411 -17.96 10.79 -3.17
N PRO A 412 -16.69 10.62 -3.56
CA PRO A 412 -16.14 11.33 -4.71
C PRO A 412 -16.91 11.07 -6.03
N VAL A 413 -17.25 9.81 -6.32
CA VAL A 413 -17.91 9.44 -7.58
C VAL A 413 -19.35 9.91 -7.62
N THR A 414 -20.07 9.88 -6.49
CA THR A 414 -21.46 10.40 -6.45
C THR A 414 -21.49 11.90 -6.73
N GLY A 415 -20.56 12.66 -6.17
CA GLY A 415 -20.45 14.09 -6.47
C GLY A 415 -20.26 14.36 -7.96
N LEU A 416 -19.44 13.57 -8.63
CA LEU A 416 -19.20 13.68 -10.06
C LEU A 416 -20.44 13.29 -10.90
N GLN A 417 -21.12 12.21 -10.52
CA GLN A 417 -22.35 11.77 -11.21
C GLN A 417 -23.45 12.80 -11.09
N VAL A 418 -23.64 13.38 -9.89
CA VAL A 418 -24.65 14.44 -9.68
C VAL A 418 -24.31 15.68 -10.51
N ASP A 419 -23.05 16.10 -10.54
CA ASP A 419 -22.63 17.24 -11.34
C ASP A 419 -22.82 17.00 -12.84
N HIS A 420 -22.43 15.81 -13.33
CA HIS A 420 -22.63 15.43 -14.73
C HIS A 420 -24.12 15.39 -15.12
N LEU A 421 -24.97 14.85 -14.25
CA LEU A 421 -26.43 14.81 -14.48
C LEU A 421 -27.08 16.19 -14.48
N LEU A 422 -26.59 17.10 -13.63
CA LEU A 422 -27.17 18.44 -13.47
C LEU A 422 -26.59 19.47 -14.45
N ASN A 423 -25.29 19.37 -14.75
CA ASN A 423 -24.55 20.41 -15.47
C ASN A 423 -23.72 19.87 -16.65
N GLY A 424 -23.76 18.57 -16.92
CA GLY A 424 -22.91 17.92 -17.93
C GLY A 424 -23.25 18.35 -19.37
N ARG A 425 -22.21 18.54 -20.17
CA ARG A 425 -22.32 18.68 -21.64
C ARG A 425 -22.04 17.32 -22.28
N ASP A 426 -22.66 17.05 -23.42
CA ASP A 426 -22.53 15.76 -24.11
C ASP A 426 -21.12 15.41 -24.61
N THR A 427 -20.18 16.34 -24.54
CA THR A 427 -18.82 16.25 -25.08
C THR A 427 -17.72 16.16 -24.02
N ASP A 428 -18.07 16.02 -22.72
CA ASP A 428 -17.06 16.02 -21.66
C ASP A 428 -16.14 14.80 -21.72
N GLU A 429 -14.84 15.04 -21.78
CA GLU A 429 -13.81 14.01 -21.68
C GLU A 429 -13.63 13.56 -20.21
N VAL A 430 -13.10 12.35 -20.01
CA VAL A 430 -12.86 11.77 -18.67
C VAL A 430 -11.97 12.67 -17.81
N ASP A 431 -10.97 13.31 -18.43
CA ASP A 431 -10.04 14.21 -17.71
C ASP A 431 -10.75 15.50 -17.25
N ASP A 432 -11.72 16.02 -18.00
CA ASP A 432 -12.55 17.16 -17.61
C ASP A 432 -13.48 16.81 -16.45
N LEU A 433 -14.08 15.62 -16.49
CA LEU A 433 -14.91 15.13 -15.38
C LEU A 433 -14.10 14.97 -14.08
N LEU A 434 -12.89 14.42 -14.18
CA LEU A 434 -11.99 14.27 -13.04
C LEU A 434 -11.49 15.60 -12.51
N THR A 435 -11.27 16.57 -13.39
CA THR A 435 -10.89 17.93 -13.03
C THR A 435 -11.99 18.63 -12.24
N ARG A 436 -13.25 18.54 -12.66
CA ARG A 436 -14.40 19.08 -11.90
C ARG A 436 -14.59 18.40 -10.56
N LEU A 437 -14.30 17.09 -10.47
CA LEU A 437 -14.33 16.39 -9.20
C LEU A 437 -13.26 16.93 -8.25
N ALA A 438 -12.07 17.25 -8.78
CA ALA A 438 -10.99 17.87 -8.04
C ALA A 438 -11.44 19.20 -7.41
N ASP A 439 -12.00 20.09 -8.23
CA ASP A 439 -12.41 21.44 -7.80
C ASP A 439 -13.43 21.45 -6.65
N ARG A 440 -14.21 20.37 -6.50
CA ARG A 440 -15.31 20.30 -5.52
C ARG A 440 -15.02 19.51 -4.26
N SER A 441 -14.10 18.56 -4.32
CA SER A 441 -13.97 17.59 -3.21
C SER A 441 -13.12 18.07 -2.03
N GLY A 442 -12.29 19.08 -2.21
CA GLY A 442 -11.29 19.51 -1.19
C GLY A 442 -10.32 18.41 -0.74
N LEU A 443 -10.44 17.21 -1.32
CA LEU A 443 -9.61 16.03 -1.02
C LEU A 443 -8.62 15.74 -2.15
N VAL A 444 -8.71 16.48 -3.24
CA VAL A 444 -7.90 16.33 -4.43
C VAL A 444 -6.76 17.32 -4.40
N ILE A 445 -5.61 16.88 -4.81
CA ILE A 445 -4.46 17.73 -5.08
C ILE A 445 -4.48 18.03 -6.58
N ASP A 446 -4.91 19.24 -6.95
CA ASP A 446 -4.77 19.81 -8.29
C ASP A 446 -3.70 20.90 -8.26
N ASP A 447 -2.88 20.99 -9.28
CA ASP A 447 -1.81 21.99 -9.38
C ASP A 447 -2.34 23.41 -9.63
N ARG A 448 -3.62 23.57 -10.00
CA ARG A 448 -4.28 24.87 -10.17
C ARG A 448 -4.49 25.62 -8.85
N GLU A 449 -4.75 24.91 -7.75
CA GLU A 449 -4.91 25.54 -6.43
C GLU A 449 -3.58 26.06 -5.84
N ALA A 450 -2.45 25.61 -6.38
CA ALA A 450 -1.12 26.05 -5.95
C ALA A 450 -0.71 27.42 -6.52
N VAL A 451 -1.57 28.07 -7.29
CA VAL A 451 -1.32 29.37 -7.95
C VAL A 451 -2.09 30.53 -7.33
N ALA A 452 -2.97 30.30 -6.35
CA ALA A 452 -3.59 31.38 -5.62
C ALA A 452 -2.61 31.95 -4.56
N PRO A 453 -2.46 33.29 -4.47
CA PRO A 453 -1.46 33.97 -3.65
C PRO A 453 -1.64 33.75 -2.15
#